data_1456e549a4958d2a6423a9f89f4b9a07
#
_entry.id   1456e549a4958d2a6423a9f89f4b9a07
#
_cell.length_a   1.000
_cell.length_b   1.000
_cell.length_c   1.000
_cell.angle_alpha   90.00
_cell.angle_beta   90.00
_cell.angle_gamma   90.00
#
_symmetry.space_group_name_H-M   'P 1'
#
loop_
_entity.id
_entity.type
_entity.pdbx_description
1 polymer ?
#
loop_
_entity_poly.entity_id
_entity_poly.type
_entity_poly.pdbx_seq_one_letter_code
_entity_poly.pdbx_strand_id
1 'polypeptide(L)'
;ICALYNSRSITLQQAMALLEKYISQMGNNSGSGNNSGSGNNSGSGTGTEPAQSTGLLDTTNHNAYVSGRTATTFVPDGTLTRAEAAKLLYELMTAQAHKQYDRSGNGFSDVPAGKWYAVAVSTLANAGAIKGYSNGTFQPGKPITRAEFVTILTGIYGANTSKGMPFADVGSAWCHDAVATAYANGWVGGYADGTF
;
A
#
# COMPACT_ATOMS: atom_id res chain seq x y z
N ILE A 1 7.80 -25.52 0.61
CA ILE A 1 6.51 -24.80 0.79
C ILE A 1 6.70 -23.31 0.51
N CYS A 2 7.79 -22.68 0.96
CA CYS A 2 8.07 -21.26 0.64
C CYS A 2 8.21 -20.93 -0.85
N ALA A 3 8.51 -21.89 -1.72
CA ALA A 3 8.70 -21.66 -3.15
C ALA A 3 7.40 -21.36 -3.92
N LEU A 4 6.24 -21.80 -3.43
CA LEU A 4 4.95 -21.62 -4.08
C LEU A 4 4.40 -20.18 -3.91
N TYR A 5 4.77 -19.50 -2.83
CA TYR A 5 4.35 -18.10 -2.56
C TYR A 5 4.97 -17.08 -3.50
N ASN A 6 6.17 -17.37 -4.00
CA ASN A 6 6.89 -16.44 -4.87
C ASN A 6 6.44 -16.45 -6.32
N SER A 7 5.46 -17.30 -6.69
CA SER A 7 5.09 -17.49 -8.09
C SER A 7 3.83 -16.74 -8.56
N ARG A 8 2.96 -16.31 -7.65
CA ARG A 8 1.73 -15.60 -8.04
C ARG A 8 1.96 -14.11 -8.13
N SER A 9 2.31 -13.66 -9.32
CA SER A 9 2.40 -12.21 -9.63
C SER A 9 1.01 -11.59 -9.61
N ILE A 10 0.95 -10.32 -9.20
CA ILE A 10 -0.28 -9.54 -9.22
C ILE A 10 -0.33 -8.69 -10.49
N THR A 11 -1.52 -8.56 -11.08
CA THR A 11 -1.77 -7.63 -12.18
C THR A 11 -2.10 -6.24 -11.67
N LEU A 12 -2.01 -5.23 -12.55
CA LEU A 12 -2.41 -3.86 -12.20
C LEU A 12 -3.88 -3.81 -11.74
N GLN A 13 -4.78 -4.50 -12.43
CA GLN A 13 -6.20 -4.57 -12.06
C GLN A 13 -6.41 -5.17 -10.66
N GLN A 14 -5.70 -6.24 -10.33
CA GLN A 14 -5.77 -6.84 -9.01
C GLN A 14 -5.21 -5.93 -7.91
N ALA A 15 -4.12 -5.22 -8.19
CA ALA A 15 -3.56 -4.24 -7.27
C ALA A 15 -4.53 -3.09 -7.01
N MET A 16 -5.17 -2.56 -8.06
CA MET A 16 -6.19 -1.52 -7.94
C MET A 16 -7.40 -1.98 -7.12
N ALA A 17 -7.90 -3.20 -7.33
CA ALA A 17 -9.00 -3.74 -6.55
C ALA A 17 -8.69 -3.89 -5.06
N LEU A 18 -7.43 -4.16 -4.70
CA LEU A 18 -6.97 -4.16 -3.31
C LEU A 18 -6.95 -2.74 -2.72
N LEU A 19 -6.47 -1.77 -3.50
CA LEU A 19 -6.43 -0.36 -3.10
C LEU A 19 -7.83 0.22 -2.94
N GLU A 20 -8.77 -0.08 -3.81
CA GLU A 20 -10.17 0.36 -3.70
C GLU A 20 -10.82 -0.14 -2.40
N LYS A 21 -10.61 -1.39 -2.05
CA LYS A 21 -11.08 -1.93 -0.76
C LYS A 21 -10.46 -1.22 0.43
N TYR A 22 -9.16 -0.95 0.37
CA TYR A 22 -8.44 -0.20 1.38
C TYR A 22 -9.03 1.22 1.54
N ILE A 23 -9.17 1.96 0.44
CA ILE A 23 -9.67 3.34 0.43
C ILE A 23 -11.12 3.42 0.94
N SER A 24 -12.00 2.52 0.49
CA SER A 24 -13.41 2.50 0.90
C SER A 24 -13.59 2.27 2.40
N GLN A 25 -12.73 1.50 3.03
CA GLN A 25 -12.81 1.26 4.47
C GLN A 25 -12.29 2.43 5.31
N MET A 26 -11.27 3.14 4.81
CA MET A 26 -10.76 4.34 5.47
C MET A 26 -11.80 5.47 5.46
N GLY A 27 -12.53 5.66 4.34
CA GLY A 27 -13.60 6.65 4.24
C GLY A 27 -14.76 6.40 5.22
N ASN A 28 -15.06 5.14 5.52
CA ASN A 28 -16.16 4.77 6.42
C ASN A 28 -15.79 4.87 7.92
N ASN A 29 -14.53 4.91 8.28
CA ASN A 29 -14.10 4.99 9.69
C ASN A 29 -14.04 6.43 10.23
N SER A 30 -14.29 7.43 9.39
CA SER A 30 -14.33 8.85 9.78
C SER A 30 -15.68 9.30 10.35
N GLY A 31 -16.66 8.39 10.53
CA GLY A 31 -18.05 8.70 10.81
C GLY A 31 -18.67 8.13 12.09
N SER A 32 -17.93 7.66 13.09
CA SER A 32 -18.55 7.18 14.35
C SER A 32 -17.85 7.70 15.60
N GLY A 33 -18.04 8.97 15.85
CA GLY A 33 -17.79 9.60 17.16
C GLY A 33 -19.11 10.15 17.69
N ASN A 34 -19.91 9.32 18.35
CA ASN A 34 -21.02 9.79 19.17
C ASN A 34 -20.46 10.66 20.29
N ASN A 35 -20.67 11.96 20.19
CA ASN A 35 -20.54 12.83 21.34
C ASN A 35 -21.86 13.55 21.60
N SER A 36 -22.64 13.00 22.51
CA SER A 36 -23.77 13.68 23.14
C SER A 36 -23.21 14.62 24.20
N GLY A 37 -23.13 15.89 23.90
CA GLY A 37 -22.72 16.94 24.84
C GLY A 37 -23.33 18.24 24.41
N SER A 38 -24.45 18.63 25.04
CA SER A 38 -25.08 19.94 24.98
C SER A 38 -24.14 21.01 25.54
N GLY A 39 -23.89 22.07 24.80
CA GLY A 39 -23.15 23.24 25.28
C GLY A 39 -23.05 24.32 24.19
N ASN A 40 -23.92 25.32 24.29
CA ASN A 40 -23.81 26.58 23.54
C ASN A 40 -22.43 27.23 23.73
N ASN A 41 -21.74 27.54 22.66
CA ASN A 41 -20.99 28.78 22.58
C ASN A 41 -20.73 29.23 21.15
N SER A 42 -21.11 30.46 20.88
CA SER A 42 -20.88 31.19 19.61
C SER A 42 -19.41 31.59 19.53
N GLY A 43 -18.74 31.20 18.45
CA GLY A 43 -17.38 31.61 18.16
C GLY A 43 -17.06 31.37 16.66
N SER A 44 -17.12 32.45 15.87
CA SER A 44 -16.65 32.52 14.48
C SER A 44 -15.16 32.14 14.42
N GLY A 45 -14.81 31.15 13.62
CA GLY A 45 -13.42 30.75 13.36
C GLY A 45 -13.35 29.83 12.17
N THR A 46 -13.09 30.42 11.02
CA THR A 46 -12.75 29.76 9.74
C THR A 46 -11.58 28.80 9.88
N GLY A 47 -11.73 27.63 9.32
CA GLY A 47 -10.63 26.68 9.14
C GLY A 47 -11.05 25.25 9.47
N THR A 48 -11.84 24.63 8.59
CA THR A 48 -12.04 23.18 8.65
C THR A 48 -10.75 22.52 8.18
N GLU A 49 -9.88 22.13 9.12
CA GLU A 49 -8.84 21.15 8.81
C GLU A 49 -9.51 19.86 8.35
N PRO A 50 -9.11 19.29 7.20
CA PRO A 50 -9.61 17.99 6.80
C PRO A 50 -9.18 16.95 7.85
N ALA A 51 -10.12 16.10 8.25
CA ALA A 51 -9.88 14.99 9.17
C ALA A 51 -8.60 14.24 8.79
N GLN A 52 -7.64 14.19 9.70
CA GLN A 52 -6.37 13.51 9.49
C GLN A 52 -6.63 12.02 9.20
N SER A 53 -6.32 11.58 7.99
CA SER A 53 -6.24 10.16 7.70
C SER A 53 -5.12 9.60 8.57
N THR A 54 -5.39 8.57 9.37
CA THR A 54 -4.40 7.92 10.23
C THR A 54 -3.38 7.10 9.46
N GLY A 55 -3.48 7.07 8.12
CA GLY A 55 -2.58 6.36 7.20
C GLY A 55 -1.71 7.30 6.37
N LEU A 56 -0.70 6.74 5.73
CA LEU A 56 0.19 7.47 4.81
C LEU A 56 -0.44 7.72 3.43
N LEU A 57 -1.57 7.06 3.10
CA LEU A 57 -2.24 7.22 1.81
C LEU A 57 -3.33 8.28 1.87
N ASP A 58 -3.42 9.10 0.80
CA ASP A 58 -4.48 10.07 0.62
C ASP A 58 -5.76 9.37 0.15
N THR A 59 -6.80 9.42 0.97
CA THR A 59 -8.10 8.84 0.68
C THR A 59 -9.14 9.88 0.26
N THR A 60 -8.76 11.16 0.20
CA THR A 60 -9.66 12.29 -0.06
C THR A 60 -9.44 12.94 -1.41
N ASN A 61 -8.20 12.95 -1.91
CA ASN A 61 -7.86 13.57 -3.18
C ASN A 61 -7.61 12.49 -4.25
N HIS A 62 -8.29 12.62 -5.37
CA HIS A 62 -8.13 11.70 -6.49
C HIS A 62 -7.18 12.30 -7.55
N ASN A 63 -5.90 12.07 -7.39
CA ASN A 63 -4.91 12.40 -8.40
C ASN A 63 -4.74 11.25 -9.40
N ALA A 64 -4.33 11.55 -10.63
CA ALA A 64 -4.01 10.53 -11.61
C ALA A 64 -2.71 9.82 -11.19
N TYR A 65 -2.83 8.61 -10.67
CA TYR A 65 -1.72 7.79 -10.17
C TYR A 65 -1.34 6.62 -11.09
N VAL A 66 -2.08 6.44 -12.17
CA VAL A 66 -1.81 5.43 -13.20
C VAL A 66 -1.77 6.09 -14.56
N SER A 67 -0.71 5.83 -15.31
CA SER A 67 -0.58 6.22 -16.72
C SER A 67 -0.51 4.97 -17.62
N GLY A 68 -0.87 5.11 -18.88
CA GLY A 68 -0.73 4.03 -19.84
C GLY A 68 0.72 3.58 -20.02
N ARG A 69 0.94 2.36 -20.48
CA ARG A 69 2.28 1.85 -20.85
C ARG A 69 2.90 2.61 -22.00
N THR A 70 2.05 3.11 -22.88
CA THR A 70 2.39 4.06 -23.93
C THR A 70 1.36 5.18 -23.93
N ALA A 71 1.53 6.19 -24.79
CA ALA A 71 0.56 7.27 -24.92
C ALA A 71 -0.87 6.79 -25.31
N THR A 72 -0.99 5.61 -25.87
CA THR A 72 -2.25 5.07 -26.39
C THR A 72 -2.63 3.68 -25.88
N THR A 73 -1.80 3.07 -25.01
CA THR A 73 -2.00 1.69 -24.56
C THR A 73 -2.03 1.61 -23.04
N PHE A 74 -3.16 1.15 -22.51
CA PHE A 74 -3.35 0.75 -21.13
C PHE A 74 -3.54 -0.77 -21.07
N VAL A 75 -2.76 -1.47 -20.25
CA VAL A 75 -2.76 -2.93 -20.14
C VAL A 75 -3.14 -3.34 -18.71
N PRO A 76 -4.44 -3.38 -18.36
CA PRO A 76 -4.90 -3.63 -16.99
C PRO A 76 -4.51 -5.03 -16.48
N ASP A 77 -4.49 -6.02 -17.37
CA ASP A 77 -4.12 -7.40 -17.04
C ASP A 77 -2.59 -7.65 -17.14
N GLY A 78 -1.83 -6.60 -17.41
CA GLY A 78 -0.37 -6.68 -17.43
C GLY A 78 0.18 -6.95 -16.04
N THR A 79 1.20 -7.80 -15.95
CA THR A 79 1.93 -8.05 -14.72
C THR A 79 2.57 -6.77 -14.21
N LEU A 80 2.34 -6.46 -12.94
CA LEU A 80 2.90 -5.28 -12.28
C LEU A 80 4.33 -5.59 -11.82
N THR A 81 5.27 -4.72 -12.15
CA THR A 81 6.64 -4.81 -11.63
C THR A 81 6.74 -4.19 -10.23
N ARG A 82 7.78 -4.52 -9.50
CA ARG A 82 8.02 -3.95 -8.16
C ARG A 82 8.23 -2.43 -8.21
N ALA A 83 8.86 -1.92 -9.27
CA ALA A 83 9.01 -0.48 -9.47
C ALA A 83 7.68 0.23 -9.75
N GLU A 84 6.84 -0.36 -10.59
CA GLU A 84 5.50 0.17 -10.88
C GLU A 84 4.62 0.16 -9.63
N ALA A 85 4.67 -0.91 -8.84
CA ALA A 85 3.95 -0.99 -7.56
C ALA A 85 4.42 0.09 -6.55
N ALA A 86 5.74 0.28 -6.43
CA ALA A 86 6.28 1.33 -5.57
C ALA A 86 5.85 2.73 -6.04
N LYS A 87 5.88 2.99 -7.33
CA LYS A 87 5.44 4.28 -7.89
C LYS A 87 3.95 4.52 -7.67
N LEU A 88 3.11 3.50 -7.90
CA LEU A 88 1.68 3.55 -7.65
C LEU A 88 1.38 3.93 -6.19
N LEU A 89 1.98 3.23 -5.23
CA LEU A 89 1.76 3.48 -3.81
C LEU A 89 2.33 4.84 -3.35
N TYR A 90 3.45 5.27 -3.93
CA TYR A 90 4.03 6.58 -3.69
C TYR A 90 3.09 7.72 -4.12
N GLU A 91 2.49 7.65 -5.31
CA GLU A 91 1.56 8.67 -5.80
C GLU A 91 0.27 8.78 -4.97
N LEU A 92 -0.07 7.74 -4.23
CA LEU A 92 -1.22 7.72 -3.33
C LEU A 92 -0.90 8.21 -1.92
N MET A 93 0.36 8.54 -1.61
CA MET A 93 0.73 9.06 -0.29
C MET A 93 0.16 10.46 -0.07
N THR A 94 -0.14 10.78 1.19
CA THR A 94 -0.55 12.12 1.59
C THR A 94 0.59 13.13 1.43
N ALA A 95 0.26 14.40 1.24
CA ALA A 95 1.25 15.47 1.20
C ALA A 95 2.12 15.51 2.48
N GLN A 96 1.53 15.18 3.63
CA GLN A 96 2.25 15.09 4.89
C GLN A 96 3.24 13.92 4.90
N ALA A 97 2.85 12.77 4.37
CA ALA A 97 3.73 11.60 4.25
C ALA A 97 4.90 11.89 3.31
N HIS A 98 4.65 12.55 2.17
CA HIS A 98 5.70 13.04 1.29
C HIS A 98 6.68 13.95 2.04
N LYS A 99 6.17 14.97 2.73
CA LYS A 99 7.01 15.91 3.51
C LYS A 99 7.87 15.21 4.56
N GLN A 100 7.35 14.13 5.16
CA GLN A 100 8.04 13.39 6.21
C GLN A 100 9.06 12.39 5.66
N TYR A 101 8.72 11.67 4.60
CA TYR A 101 9.46 10.49 4.15
C TYR A 101 10.20 10.64 2.82
N ASP A 102 9.94 11.68 2.02
CA ASP A 102 10.60 11.85 0.72
C ASP A 102 12.12 11.83 0.86
N ARG A 103 12.75 10.96 0.08
CA ARG A 103 14.19 10.77 0.00
C ARG A 103 14.62 10.55 -1.45
N SER A 104 15.75 11.12 -1.82
CA SER A 104 16.36 10.87 -3.13
C SER A 104 17.35 9.71 -3.13
N GLY A 105 17.77 9.25 -1.96
CA GLY A 105 18.73 8.16 -1.79
C GLY A 105 18.15 6.97 -1.04
N ASN A 106 18.65 5.78 -1.38
CA ASN A 106 18.26 4.52 -0.74
C ASN A 106 19.49 3.61 -0.61
N GLY A 107 19.34 2.50 0.11
CA GLY A 107 20.39 1.51 0.33
C GLY A 107 20.45 0.40 -0.71
N PHE A 108 19.66 0.46 -1.80
CA PHE A 108 19.60 -0.62 -2.79
C PHE A 108 20.58 -0.40 -3.92
N SER A 109 21.46 -1.38 -4.18
CA SER A 109 22.52 -1.30 -5.18
C SER A 109 22.00 -1.21 -6.62
N ASP A 110 20.76 -1.64 -6.86
CA ASP A 110 20.09 -1.70 -8.16
C ASP A 110 19.03 -0.60 -8.38
N VAL A 111 19.01 0.42 -7.52
CA VAL A 111 18.10 1.59 -7.61
C VAL A 111 18.94 2.88 -7.75
N PRO A 112 19.50 3.15 -8.95
CA PRO A 112 20.26 4.39 -9.16
C PRO A 112 19.34 5.62 -9.10
N ALA A 113 19.84 6.72 -8.54
CA ALA A 113 19.10 7.95 -8.26
C ALA A 113 18.36 8.59 -9.46
N GLY A 114 18.87 8.41 -10.68
CA GLY A 114 18.26 8.97 -11.90
C GLY A 114 17.09 8.19 -12.49
N LYS A 115 16.66 7.10 -11.88
CA LYS A 115 15.55 6.30 -12.38
C LYS A 115 14.20 6.88 -11.95
N TRP A 116 13.19 6.75 -12.81
CA TRP A 116 11.83 7.28 -12.59
C TRP A 116 11.16 6.76 -11.30
N TYR A 117 11.56 5.60 -10.83
CA TYR A 117 11.06 4.96 -9.62
C TYR A 117 11.93 5.23 -8.37
N ALA A 118 13.10 5.86 -8.53
CA ALA A 118 14.09 5.95 -7.45
C ALA A 118 13.56 6.69 -6.21
N VAL A 119 12.90 7.83 -6.40
CA VAL A 119 12.30 8.59 -5.30
C VAL A 119 11.21 7.79 -4.62
N ALA A 120 10.32 7.15 -5.37
CA ALA A 120 9.25 6.33 -4.82
C ALA A 120 9.79 5.18 -3.96
N VAL A 121 10.76 4.43 -4.47
CA VAL A 121 11.39 3.32 -3.72
C VAL A 121 12.11 3.84 -2.47
N SER A 122 12.84 4.94 -2.59
CA SER A 122 13.57 5.55 -1.46
C SER A 122 12.63 6.04 -0.37
N THR A 123 11.53 6.69 -0.75
CA THR A 123 10.51 7.20 0.17
C THR A 123 9.82 6.06 0.92
N LEU A 124 9.36 5.04 0.21
CA LEU A 124 8.70 3.88 0.82
C LEU A 124 9.66 3.04 1.68
N ALA A 125 10.93 2.97 1.33
CA ALA A 125 11.95 2.35 2.17
C ALA A 125 12.21 3.18 3.45
N ASN A 126 12.26 4.50 3.33
CA ASN A 126 12.40 5.39 4.47
C ASN A 126 11.18 5.35 5.41
N ALA A 127 9.98 5.13 4.87
CA ALA A 127 8.76 4.88 5.63
C ALA A 127 8.70 3.47 6.23
N GLY A 128 9.66 2.59 5.94
CA GLY A 128 9.72 1.21 6.43
C GLY A 128 8.81 0.22 5.69
N ALA A 129 8.09 0.65 4.66
CA ALA A 129 7.18 -0.19 3.88
C ALA A 129 7.91 -1.13 2.91
N ILE A 130 9.10 -0.73 2.42
CA ILE A 130 9.96 -1.53 1.55
C ILE A 130 11.25 -1.89 2.30
N LYS A 131 11.58 -3.18 2.37
CA LYS A 131 12.81 -3.67 2.99
C LYS A 131 13.84 -4.22 1.98
N GLY A 132 13.43 -4.49 0.74
CA GLY A 132 14.27 -5.13 -0.26
C GLY A 132 14.60 -6.60 0.06
N TYR A 133 15.63 -7.12 -0.62
CA TYR A 133 16.11 -8.49 -0.44
C TYR A 133 17.39 -8.51 0.41
N SER A 134 17.71 -9.69 0.97
CA SER A 134 18.89 -9.88 1.84
C SER A 134 20.23 -9.58 1.15
N ASN A 135 20.27 -9.60 -0.18
CA ASN A 135 21.44 -9.24 -0.97
C ASN A 135 21.61 -7.72 -1.23
N GLY A 136 20.82 -6.88 -0.56
CA GLY A 136 20.88 -5.43 -0.71
C GLY A 136 20.26 -4.88 -2.01
N THR A 137 19.42 -5.67 -2.69
CA THR A 137 18.72 -5.24 -3.91
C THR A 137 17.24 -5.03 -3.68
N PHE A 138 16.60 -4.22 -4.54
CA PHE A 138 15.15 -4.03 -4.61
C PHE A 138 14.51 -4.86 -5.73
N GLN A 139 15.23 -5.13 -6.80
CA GLN A 139 14.79 -5.82 -8.02
C GLN A 139 13.62 -5.11 -8.72
N PRO A 140 13.79 -3.87 -9.20
CA PRO A 140 12.72 -3.02 -9.70
C PRO A 140 11.96 -3.60 -10.89
N GLY A 141 12.62 -4.31 -11.78
CA GLY A 141 12.02 -4.94 -12.97
C GLY A 141 11.36 -6.29 -12.72
N LYS A 142 11.48 -6.86 -11.53
CA LYS A 142 10.88 -8.15 -11.22
C LYS A 142 9.35 -8.00 -11.05
N PRO A 143 8.55 -8.93 -11.59
CA PRO A 143 7.13 -9.00 -11.25
C PRO A 143 6.91 -9.04 -9.75
N ILE A 144 6.03 -8.19 -9.23
CA ILE A 144 5.67 -8.22 -7.82
C ILE A 144 4.66 -9.34 -7.55
N THR A 145 4.86 -10.10 -6.47
CA THR A 145 3.88 -11.08 -6.04
C THR A 145 2.76 -10.42 -5.23
N ARG A 146 1.62 -11.09 -5.14
CA ARG A 146 0.49 -10.64 -4.33
C ARG A 146 0.89 -10.45 -2.86
N ALA A 147 1.66 -11.38 -2.31
CA ALA A 147 2.18 -11.30 -0.95
C ALA A 147 3.11 -10.10 -0.74
N GLU A 148 4.02 -9.83 -1.69
CA GLU A 148 4.90 -8.66 -1.63
C GLU A 148 4.11 -7.35 -1.71
N PHE A 149 3.11 -7.25 -2.59
CA PHE A 149 2.27 -6.05 -2.72
C PHE A 149 1.48 -5.78 -1.44
N VAL A 150 0.82 -6.80 -0.88
CA VAL A 150 0.08 -6.69 0.39
C VAL A 150 1.00 -6.31 1.53
N THR A 151 2.23 -6.82 1.57
CA THR A 151 3.21 -6.46 2.60
C THR A 151 3.61 -4.99 2.53
N ILE A 152 3.81 -4.44 1.33
CA ILE A 152 4.11 -3.00 1.17
C ILE A 152 2.88 -2.18 1.60
N LEU A 153 1.70 -2.55 1.14
CA LEU A 153 0.46 -1.84 1.47
C LEU A 153 0.20 -1.81 3.00
N THR A 154 0.34 -2.93 3.69
CA THR A 154 0.19 -2.99 5.15
C THR A 154 1.30 -2.26 5.89
N GLY A 155 2.52 -2.23 5.34
CA GLY A 155 3.63 -1.42 5.87
C GLY A 155 3.34 0.09 5.85
N ILE A 156 2.64 0.56 4.82
CA ILE A 156 2.19 1.96 4.72
C ILE A 156 1.04 2.24 5.71
N TYR A 157 0.16 1.27 5.90
CA TYR A 157 -1.01 1.40 6.78
C TYR A 157 -0.63 1.47 8.26
N GLY A 158 0.45 0.80 8.67
CA GLY A 158 0.97 0.85 10.04
C GLY A 158 0.12 0.11 11.09
N ALA A 159 -0.85 -0.69 10.70
CA ALA A 159 -1.69 -1.44 11.62
C ALA A 159 -1.24 -2.89 11.75
N ASN A 160 -1.11 -3.33 12.99
CA ASN A 160 -1.01 -4.74 13.37
C ASN A 160 -2.33 -5.16 14.01
N THR A 161 -3.15 -5.89 13.28
CA THR A 161 -4.32 -6.56 13.86
C THR A 161 -4.12 -8.07 13.70
N SER A 162 -3.74 -8.71 14.79
CA SER A 162 -3.64 -10.17 14.86
C SER A 162 -5.04 -10.78 14.97
N LYS A 163 -5.71 -10.96 13.85
CA LYS A 163 -6.85 -11.88 13.74
C LYS A 163 -6.35 -13.12 13.01
N GLY A 164 -6.79 -14.29 13.48
CA GLY A 164 -6.51 -15.55 12.78
C GLY A 164 -6.93 -15.46 11.32
N MET A 165 -6.11 -16.01 10.44
CA MET A 165 -6.41 -16.07 9.02
C MET A 165 -6.59 -17.53 8.58
N PRO A 166 -7.45 -17.79 7.57
CA PRO A 166 -7.79 -19.16 7.17
C PRO A 166 -6.81 -19.80 6.18
N PHE A 167 -5.74 -19.08 5.77
CA PHE A 167 -4.86 -19.54 4.68
C PHE A 167 -3.77 -20.48 5.22
N ALA A 168 -3.95 -21.78 4.97
CA ALA A 168 -3.03 -22.81 5.44
C ALA A 168 -1.61 -22.68 4.87
N ASP A 169 -1.51 -22.11 3.68
CA ASP A 169 -0.28 -21.91 2.95
C ASP A 169 0.54 -20.69 3.43
N VAL A 170 -0.02 -19.76 4.18
CA VAL A 170 0.69 -18.60 4.72
C VAL A 170 1.43 -18.91 6.03
N GLY A 171 0.91 -19.77 6.86
CA GLY A 171 1.54 -20.33 8.07
C GLY A 171 2.53 -19.37 8.76
N SER A 172 3.79 -19.80 8.86
CA SER A 172 4.91 -19.02 9.40
C SER A 172 5.72 -18.26 8.35
N ALA A 173 5.13 -17.99 7.15
CA ALA A 173 5.81 -17.27 6.09
C ALA A 173 6.10 -15.81 6.49
N TRP A 174 7.12 -15.21 5.86
CA TRP A 174 7.54 -13.82 6.09
C TRP A 174 6.43 -12.79 5.91
N CYS A 175 5.39 -13.10 5.13
CA CYS A 175 4.24 -12.24 4.84
C CYS A 175 3.05 -12.48 5.78
N HIS A 176 3.16 -13.41 6.75
CA HIS A 176 2.08 -13.81 7.64
C HIS A 176 1.31 -12.62 8.23
N ASP A 177 2.01 -11.75 8.95
CA ASP A 177 1.37 -10.63 9.66
C ASP A 177 0.72 -9.62 8.71
N ALA A 178 1.36 -9.40 7.56
CA ALA A 178 0.82 -8.53 6.52
C ALA A 178 -0.47 -9.09 5.91
N VAL A 179 -0.48 -10.39 5.58
CA VAL A 179 -1.65 -11.06 5.02
C VAL A 179 -2.76 -11.16 6.07
N ALA A 180 -2.44 -11.47 7.32
CA ALA A 180 -3.40 -11.50 8.42
C ALA A 180 -4.04 -10.12 8.65
N THR A 181 -3.24 -9.06 8.62
CA THR A 181 -3.72 -7.67 8.71
C THR A 181 -4.67 -7.33 7.56
N ALA A 182 -4.27 -7.64 6.33
CA ALA A 182 -5.09 -7.36 5.15
C ALA A 182 -6.39 -8.18 5.13
N TYR A 183 -6.34 -9.42 5.59
CA TYR A 183 -7.53 -10.26 5.74
C TYR A 183 -8.47 -9.73 6.82
N ALA A 184 -7.95 -9.38 7.99
CA ALA A 184 -8.74 -8.83 9.09
C ALA A 184 -9.48 -7.54 8.70
N ASN A 185 -8.89 -6.75 7.81
CA ASN A 185 -9.48 -5.53 7.26
C ASN A 185 -10.31 -5.78 5.98
N GLY A 186 -10.52 -7.04 5.56
CA GLY A 186 -11.32 -7.38 4.39
C GLY A 186 -10.75 -6.95 3.04
N TRP A 187 -9.47 -6.54 2.99
CA TRP A 187 -8.82 -6.14 1.72
C TRP A 187 -8.53 -7.33 0.83
N VAL A 188 -8.20 -8.47 1.44
CA VAL A 188 -7.90 -9.71 0.73
C VAL A 188 -8.85 -10.83 1.16
N GLY A 189 -9.17 -11.71 0.20
CA GLY A 189 -9.72 -13.04 0.44
C GLY A 189 -8.73 -14.08 -0.04
N GLY A 190 -9.00 -15.35 0.22
CA GLY A 190 -8.26 -16.49 -0.35
C GLY A 190 -8.81 -16.89 -1.70
N TYR A 191 -8.17 -17.87 -2.29
CA TYR A 191 -8.69 -18.59 -3.44
C TYR A 191 -9.68 -19.69 -2.99
N ALA A 192 -10.42 -20.25 -3.95
CA ALA A 192 -11.42 -21.28 -3.66
C ALA A 192 -10.83 -22.57 -3.06
N ASP A 193 -9.53 -22.80 -3.24
CA ASP A 193 -8.76 -23.92 -2.67
C ASP A 193 -8.27 -23.66 -1.23
N GLY A 194 -8.66 -22.55 -0.61
CA GLY A 194 -8.25 -22.17 0.74
C GLY A 194 -6.83 -21.60 0.83
N THR A 195 -6.19 -21.26 -0.29
CA THR A 195 -4.86 -20.63 -0.33
C THR A 195 -4.94 -19.12 -0.51
N PHE A 196 -3.81 -18.42 -0.29
CA PHE A 196 -3.66 -16.97 -0.51
C PHE A 196 -3.04 -16.63 -1.91
#